data_c77ef34fa9b5d9a862d582ad215e437c
#
_entry.id   c77ef34fa9b5d9a862d582ad215e437c
#
_cell.length_a   1.000
_cell.length_b   1.000
_cell.length_c   1.000
_cell.angle_alpha   90.00
_cell.angle_beta   90.00
_cell.angle_gamma   90.00
#
_symmetry.space_group_name_H-M   'P 1'
#
loop_
_entity.id
_entity.type
_entity.pdbx_description
1 polymer ?
#
loop_
_entity_poly.entity_id
_entity_poly.type
_entity_poly.pdbx_seq_one_letter_code
_entity_poly.pdbx_strand_id
1 'polypeptide(L)'
;MLVRILILYVAMTVCAVALHENTFAVFELREELQMLYMNMWELLHQLEYVTADQRPVVYSDIQHIQSEIQRVIDELVGHDQQQHP
;
A
#
# COMPACT_ATOMS: atom_id res chain seq x y z
N MET A 1 24.05 -7.66 -35.74
CA MET A 1 23.21 -6.55 -35.28
C MET A 1 22.00 -7.01 -34.50
N LEU A 2 21.26 -8.02 -34.95
CA LEU A 2 20.11 -8.57 -34.27
C LEU A 2 20.44 -9.17 -32.88
N VAL A 3 21.61 -9.81 -32.77
CA VAL A 3 22.04 -10.45 -31.50
C VAL A 3 22.30 -9.40 -30.41
N ARG A 4 22.87 -8.24 -30.78
CA ARG A 4 23.12 -7.15 -29.81
C ARG A 4 21.81 -6.53 -29.28
N ILE A 5 20.83 -6.36 -30.13
CA ILE A 5 19.51 -5.83 -29.74
C ILE A 5 18.81 -6.80 -28.82
N LEU A 6 18.91 -8.11 -29.11
CA LEU A 6 18.34 -9.17 -28.27
C LEU A 6 19.00 -9.21 -26.88
N ILE A 7 20.34 -9.11 -26.81
CA ILE A 7 21.06 -9.09 -25.53
C ILE A 7 20.69 -7.86 -24.73
N LEU A 8 20.60 -6.68 -25.35
CA LEU A 8 20.16 -5.47 -24.68
C LEU A 8 18.74 -5.57 -24.16
N TYR A 9 17.84 -6.15 -24.95
CA TYR A 9 16.45 -6.35 -24.56
C TYR A 9 16.33 -7.28 -23.38
N VAL A 10 17.05 -8.42 -23.40
CA VAL A 10 17.06 -9.39 -22.30
C VAL A 10 17.66 -8.75 -21.04
N ALA A 11 18.76 -7.98 -21.17
CA ALA A 11 19.36 -7.31 -20.04
C ALA A 11 18.42 -6.29 -19.42
N MET A 12 17.71 -5.50 -20.22
CA MET A 12 16.72 -4.54 -19.74
C MET A 12 15.56 -5.24 -19.04
N THR A 13 15.10 -6.37 -19.59
CA THR A 13 14.00 -7.14 -18.98
C THR A 13 14.42 -7.73 -17.64
N VAL A 14 15.63 -8.26 -17.52
CA VAL A 14 16.14 -8.81 -16.25
C VAL A 14 16.30 -7.70 -15.21
N CYS A 15 16.84 -6.55 -15.59
CA CYS A 15 16.94 -5.40 -14.69
C CYS A 15 15.56 -4.91 -14.23
N ALA A 16 14.59 -4.86 -15.13
CA ALA A 16 13.23 -4.45 -14.80
C ALA A 16 12.59 -5.42 -13.82
N VAL A 17 12.79 -6.75 -13.99
CA VAL A 17 12.26 -7.76 -13.07
C VAL A 17 12.93 -7.66 -11.70
N ALA A 18 14.24 -7.44 -11.64
CA ALA A 18 14.97 -7.29 -10.38
C ALA A 18 14.55 -6.03 -9.62
N LEU A 19 14.29 -4.92 -10.33
CA LEU A 19 13.74 -3.70 -9.74
C LEU A 19 12.29 -3.87 -9.32
N HIS A 20 11.53 -4.71 -10.02
CA HIS A 20 10.11 -4.94 -9.76
C HIS A 20 9.84 -5.68 -8.44
N GLU A 21 10.74 -6.55 -7.99
CA GLU A 21 10.52 -7.28 -6.74
C GLU A 21 10.42 -6.32 -5.54
N ASN A 22 11.29 -5.31 -5.45
CA ASN A 22 11.23 -4.32 -4.38
C ASN A 22 10.14 -3.27 -4.62
N THR A 23 9.96 -2.81 -5.86
CA THR A 23 8.92 -1.83 -6.18
C THR A 23 7.52 -2.43 -6.11
N PHE A 24 7.36 -3.74 -6.40
CA PHE A 24 6.07 -4.39 -6.34
C PHE A 24 5.54 -4.47 -4.91
N ALA A 25 6.40 -4.80 -3.93
CA ALA A 25 6.01 -4.82 -2.52
C ALA A 25 5.60 -3.43 -2.03
N VAL A 26 6.35 -2.39 -2.39
CA VAL A 26 6.02 -1.00 -2.04
C VAL A 26 4.73 -0.57 -2.72
N PHE A 27 4.54 -0.95 -3.98
CA PHE A 27 3.32 -0.63 -4.73
C PHE A 27 2.09 -1.29 -4.10
N GLU A 28 2.18 -2.57 -3.71
CA GLU A 28 1.09 -3.26 -3.03
C GLU A 28 0.73 -2.59 -1.70
N LEU A 29 1.74 -2.20 -0.92
CA LEU A 29 1.52 -1.52 0.36
C LEU A 29 0.86 -0.15 0.16
N ARG A 30 1.24 0.57 -0.88
CA ARG A 30 0.62 1.85 -1.23
C ARG A 30 -0.84 1.68 -1.64
N GLU A 31 -1.15 0.66 -2.43
CA GLU A 31 -2.53 0.35 -2.82
C GLU A 31 -3.37 -0.03 -1.59
N GLU A 32 -2.83 -0.87 -0.72
CA GLU A 32 -3.49 -1.25 0.53
C GLU A 32 -3.77 -0.02 1.39
N LEU A 33 -2.78 0.87 1.52
CA LEU A 33 -2.92 2.11 2.27
C LEU A 33 -4.00 3.00 1.68
N GLN A 34 -4.06 3.14 0.37
CA GLN A 34 -5.06 3.93 -0.33
C GLN A 34 -6.46 3.38 -0.08
N MET A 35 -6.64 2.06 -0.16
CA MET A 35 -7.92 1.42 0.12
C MET A 35 -8.34 1.61 1.57
N LEU A 36 -7.40 1.53 2.51
CA LEU A 36 -7.67 1.75 3.93
C LEU A 36 -8.12 3.20 4.19
N TYR A 37 -7.49 4.18 3.54
CA TYR A 37 -7.90 5.58 3.63
C TYR A 37 -9.29 5.80 3.06
N MET A 38 -9.61 5.17 1.94
CA MET A 38 -10.95 5.25 1.34
C MET A 38 -12.01 4.65 2.27
N ASN A 39 -11.72 3.49 2.87
CA ASN A 39 -12.62 2.85 3.83
C ASN A 39 -12.82 3.72 5.07
N MET A 40 -11.75 4.33 5.58
CA MET A 40 -11.84 5.24 6.72
C MET A 40 -12.70 6.46 6.39
N TRP A 41 -12.53 7.01 5.19
CA TRP A 41 -13.30 8.16 4.72
C TRP A 41 -14.79 7.81 4.63
N GLU A 42 -15.14 6.62 4.11
CA GLU A 42 -16.51 6.13 4.08
C GLU A 42 -17.11 6.00 5.47
N LEU A 43 -16.34 5.45 6.42
CA LEU A 43 -16.80 5.31 7.80
C LEU A 43 -17.03 6.67 8.46
N LEU A 44 -16.13 7.63 8.24
CA LEU A 44 -16.31 9.00 8.73
C LEU A 44 -17.56 9.64 8.15
N HIS A 45 -17.84 9.36 6.87
CA HIS A 45 -19.04 9.85 6.21
C HIS A 45 -20.31 9.21 6.78
N GLN A 46 -20.26 7.91 7.10
CA GLN A 46 -21.36 7.21 7.73
C GLN A 46 -21.71 7.76 9.12
N LEU A 47 -20.72 8.30 9.85
CA LEU A 47 -20.97 8.89 11.17
C LEU A 47 -21.98 10.04 11.13
N GLU A 48 -22.12 10.72 10.01
CA GLU A 48 -23.10 11.78 9.83
C GLU A 48 -24.54 11.26 9.76
N TYR A 49 -24.71 10.00 9.35
CA TYR A 49 -26.03 9.42 9.07
C TYR A 49 -26.44 8.33 10.06
N VAL A 50 -25.52 7.81 10.89
CA VAL A 50 -25.84 6.75 11.82
C VAL A 50 -26.51 7.30 13.09
N THR A 51 -27.37 6.46 13.68
CA THR A 51 -28.02 6.77 14.96
C THR A 51 -27.00 6.73 16.10
N ALA A 52 -27.35 7.32 17.25
CA ALA A 52 -26.48 7.34 18.43
C ALA A 52 -26.12 5.93 18.90
N ASP A 53 -27.02 4.95 18.71
CA ASP A 53 -26.80 3.54 19.11
C ASP A 53 -25.75 2.85 18.25
N GLN A 54 -25.59 3.27 16.98
CA GLN A 54 -24.64 2.67 16.04
C GLN A 54 -23.28 3.36 16.03
N ARG A 55 -23.17 4.56 16.59
CA ARG A 55 -21.91 5.31 16.64
C ARG A 55 -20.75 4.55 17.25
N PRO A 56 -20.91 3.85 18.40
CA PRO A 56 -19.79 3.10 18.99
C PRO A 56 -19.24 2.01 18.07
N VAL A 57 -20.10 1.35 17.28
CA VAL A 57 -19.67 0.33 16.32
C VAL A 57 -18.82 0.96 15.22
N VAL A 58 -19.24 2.11 14.69
CA VAL A 58 -18.50 2.82 13.65
C VAL A 58 -17.16 3.34 14.18
N TYR A 59 -17.14 3.86 15.41
CA TYR A 59 -15.88 4.27 16.06
C TYR A 59 -14.91 3.09 16.22
N SER A 60 -15.41 1.93 16.60
CA SER A 60 -14.59 0.71 16.73
C SER A 60 -13.98 0.33 15.37
N ASP A 61 -14.76 0.39 14.30
CA ASP A 61 -14.30 0.11 12.94
C ASP A 61 -13.24 1.12 12.49
N ILE A 62 -13.44 2.41 12.80
CA ILE A 62 -12.46 3.45 12.51
C ILE A 62 -11.14 3.18 13.24
N GLN A 63 -11.19 2.82 14.51
CA GLN A 63 -9.99 2.49 15.28
C GLN A 63 -9.26 1.28 14.69
N HIS A 64 -10.01 0.27 14.25
CA HIS A 64 -9.43 -0.91 13.61
C HIS A 64 -8.69 -0.53 12.32
N ILE A 65 -9.31 0.30 11.48
CA ILE A 65 -8.70 0.76 10.24
C ILE A 65 -7.47 1.64 10.52
N GLN A 66 -7.52 2.50 11.54
CA GLN A 66 -6.36 3.29 11.94
C GLN A 66 -5.17 2.41 12.33
N SER A 67 -5.43 1.31 13.05
CA SER A 67 -4.40 0.33 13.41
C SER A 67 -3.80 -0.32 12.18
N GLU A 68 -4.63 -0.68 11.20
CA GLU A 68 -4.19 -1.27 9.94
C GLU A 68 -3.37 -0.28 9.11
N ILE A 69 -3.78 0.99 9.06
CA ILE A 69 -3.04 2.06 8.38
C ILE A 69 -1.66 2.22 9.02
N GLN A 70 -1.60 2.22 10.36
CA GLN A 70 -0.32 2.34 11.06
C GLN A 70 0.60 1.15 10.76
N ARG A 71 0.04 -0.06 10.71
CA ARG A 71 0.80 -1.26 10.34
C ARG A 71 1.41 -1.14 8.95
N VAL A 72 0.62 -0.69 7.97
CA VAL A 72 1.10 -0.53 6.59
C VAL A 72 2.16 0.56 6.50
N ILE A 73 1.98 1.67 7.20
CA ILE A 73 2.99 2.75 7.26
C ILE A 73 4.29 2.23 7.85
N ASP A 74 4.22 1.45 8.92
CA ASP A 74 5.40 0.87 9.57
C ASP A 74 6.13 -0.09 8.62
N GLU A 75 5.39 -0.89 7.85
CA GLU A 75 5.98 -1.77 6.85
C GLU A 75 6.66 -0.97 5.73
N LEU A 76 6.03 0.12 5.26
CA LEU A 76 6.62 1.00 4.24
C LEU A 76 7.90 1.65 4.73
N VAL A 77 7.91 2.13 5.97
CA VAL A 77 9.10 2.73 6.59
C VAL A 77 10.20 1.68 6.75
N GLY A 78 9.83 0.44 7.13
CA GLY A 78 10.76 -0.67 7.24
C GLY A 78 11.44 -0.99 5.91
N HIS A 79 10.68 -1.01 4.81
CA HIS A 79 11.23 -1.23 3.47
C HIS A 79 12.18 -0.10 3.05
N ASP A 80 11.83 1.16 3.37
CA ASP A 80 12.67 2.30 3.06
C ASP A 80 13.99 2.26 3.82
N GLN A 81 13.96 1.84 5.10
CA GLN A 81 15.17 1.69 5.92
C GLN A 81 16.06 0.53 5.45
N GLN A 82 15.49 -0.52 4.91
CA GLN A 82 16.26 -1.65 4.36
C GLN A 82 17.00 -1.31 3.08
N GLN A 83 16.54 -0.29 2.35
CA GLN A 83 17.19 0.17 1.12
C GLN A 83 18.37 1.10 1.38
N HIS A 84 18.54 1.60 2.59
CA HIS A 84 19.69 2.42 2.99
C HIS A 84 20.65 1.56 3.82
N PRO A 85 21.82 1.20 3.26
CA PRO A 85 22.86 0.49 4.02
C PRO A 85 23.47 1.34 5.10
#